data_b5de54de86a96a8f91d76f16e725ff57
#
_entry.id   b5de54de86a96a8f91d76f16e725ff57
#
_cell.length_a   1.000
_cell.length_b   1.000
_cell.length_c   1.000
_cell.angle_alpha   90.00
_cell.angle_beta   90.00
_cell.angle_gamma   90.00
#
_symmetry.space_group_name_H-M   'P 1'
#
loop_
_entity.id
_entity.type
_entity.pdbx_description
1 polymer ?
#
loop_
_entity_poly.entity_id
_entity_poly.type
_entity_poly.pdbx_seq_one_letter_code
_entity_poly.pdbx_strand_id
1 'polypeptide(L)'
;QTLINQNDAVGLADMGKSLAASLGTETYKGHVCVSGMPAFLAAATCLVPNNPHLRNREKFLASMGRDEILQRSGMHAFLQFLRSDLCQNFQTKIRDANIKKIRSCLQDGISHLHQARDNFAKAAQKLDVQQKSASSQIDGLLSGTAQKLKSECHDELSGKKSAMRSAIYDYIESDQSNDDFKEYLTGEIEALKTSVGRDLEARFATVFKSFTDEAETIIQKNQSNVSEILHYTINDPFSSLKLSFNTDFTMSNGVNVVGLISTLGGAAALVWASFLGSNPVGWTTAAVIGAGGLVFSFYKAVRSFFSSDYKKEQQRKSADENIEKVFEKLTEMLDGNLESASAKIEEALHSTKTQMRIPYEQSLNTKVALEEIAVKMASLRDKLVSKPASTAAPTPTTEAAIA
;
A
#
# COMPACT_ATOMS: atom_id res chain seq x y z
N GLN A 1 65.22 24.77 35.42
CA GLN A 1 64.54 25.80 34.59
C GLN A 1 64.20 25.18 33.25
N THR A 2 62.93 25.21 32.89
CA THR A 2 62.48 24.82 31.56
C THR A 2 62.93 25.84 30.54
N LEU A 3 63.25 25.44 29.32
CA LEU A 3 63.59 26.36 28.23
C LEU A 3 62.32 27.12 27.70
N ILE A 4 61.22 26.95 28.41
CA ILE A 4 59.93 27.63 28.21
C ILE A 4 59.84 28.71 29.32
N ASN A 5 59.61 29.95 28.95
CA ASN A 5 59.41 31.06 29.90
C ASN A 5 58.20 30.77 30.80
N GLN A 6 58.24 31.15 32.10
CA GLN A 6 57.13 30.95 33.02
C GLN A 6 55.80 31.52 32.52
N ASN A 7 55.82 32.68 31.87
CA ASN A 7 54.64 33.29 31.30
C ASN A 7 54.06 32.45 30.13
N ASP A 8 54.91 31.85 29.30
CA ASP A 8 54.52 30.99 28.21
C ASP A 8 53.93 29.69 28.75
N ALA A 9 54.45 29.17 29.85
CA ALA A 9 53.95 27.96 30.48
C ALA A 9 52.51 28.13 31.02
N VAL A 10 52.17 29.29 31.58
CA VAL A 10 50.80 29.61 32.02
C VAL A 10 49.84 29.71 30.83
N GLY A 11 50.24 30.44 29.77
CA GLY A 11 49.44 30.57 28.56
C GLY A 11 49.17 29.22 27.87
N LEU A 12 50.17 28.31 27.82
CA LEU A 12 50.05 26.97 27.27
C LEU A 12 49.11 26.09 28.12
N ALA A 13 49.17 26.22 29.46
CA ALA A 13 48.26 25.51 30.36
C ALA A 13 46.80 25.93 30.16
N ASP A 14 46.55 27.27 30.00
CA ASP A 14 45.22 27.80 29.79
C ASP A 14 44.68 27.45 28.38
N MET A 15 45.53 27.42 27.36
CA MET A 15 45.17 26.93 26.03
C MET A 15 44.80 25.40 26.13
N GLY A 16 45.54 24.59 26.89
CA GLY A 16 45.20 23.19 27.12
C GLY A 16 43.83 23.02 27.78
N LYS A 17 43.47 23.86 28.77
CA LYS A 17 42.17 23.87 29.40
C LYS A 17 41.05 24.26 28.41
N SER A 18 41.27 25.28 27.61
CA SER A 18 40.36 25.72 26.57
C SER A 18 40.10 24.63 25.52
N LEU A 19 41.14 23.93 25.08
CA LEU A 19 41.01 22.78 24.17
C LEU A 19 40.22 21.61 24.83
N ALA A 20 40.51 21.33 26.09
CA ALA A 20 39.79 20.30 26.83
C ALA A 20 38.28 20.63 26.96
N ALA A 21 37.95 21.91 27.20
CA ALA A 21 36.58 22.38 27.30
C ALA A 21 35.84 22.33 25.96
N SER A 22 36.50 22.69 24.86
CA SER A 22 35.88 22.71 23.52
C SER A 22 35.79 21.31 22.88
N LEU A 23 36.75 20.42 23.11
CA LEU A 23 36.75 19.08 22.51
C LEU A 23 36.09 18.01 23.39
N GLY A 24 35.86 18.29 24.66
CA GLY A 24 35.37 17.37 25.66
C GLY A 24 36.42 16.36 26.16
N THR A 25 36.22 15.84 27.37
CA THR A 25 37.15 14.94 28.04
C THR A 25 37.33 13.58 27.34
N GLU A 26 36.36 13.18 26.54
CA GLU A 26 36.46 11.93 25.76
C GLU A 26 37.39 12.09 24.55
N THR A 27 37.49 13.28 23.96
CA THR A 27 38.29 13.54 22.75
C THR A 27 39.68 14.07 23.10
N TYR A 28 39.78 14.97 24.09
CA TYR A 28 41.03 15.56 24.51
C TYR A 28 41.79 14.65 25.49
N LYS A 29 42.87 14.08 25.02
CA LYS A 29 43.72 13.16 25.83
C LYS A 29 45.01 13.79 26.40
N GLY A 30 45.17 15.12 26.23
CA GLY A 30 46.33 15.83 26.69
C GLY A 30 47.10 16.52 25.56
N HIS A 31 48.12 17.26 25.91
CA HIS A 31 49.02 17.91 24.97
C HIS A 31 50.48 17.83 25.45
N VAL A 32 51.37 17.95 24.52
CA VAL A 32 52.82 18.02 24.78
C VAL A 32 53.34 19.34 24.25
N CYS A 33 53.99 20.13 25.13
CA CYS A 33 54.59 21.44 24.74
C CYS A 33 56.05 21.20 24.34
N VAL A 34 56.42 21.71 23.19
CA VAL A 34 57.81 21.61 22.67
C VAL A 34 58.35 22.99 22.34
N SER A 35 59.52 23.32 22.87
CA SER A 35 60.26 24.49 22.43
C SER A 35 61.04 24.16 21.15
N GLY A 36 60.54 24.62 20.00
CA GLY A 36 61.02 24.17 18.69
C GLY A 36 62.45 24.52 18.37
N MET A 37 62.89 25.76 18.67
CA MET A 37 64.25 26.21 18.30
C MET A 37 65.31 25.48 19.09
N PRO A 38 65.33 25.37 20.44
CA PRO A 38 66.26 24.59 21.17
C PRO A 38 66.26 23.12 20.76
N ALA A 39 65.08 22.52 20.57
CA ALA A 39 64.94 21.16 20.09
C ALA A 39 65.59 20.95 18.72
N PHE A 40 65.38 21.86 17.78
CA PHE A 40 65.99 21.80 16.46
C PHE A 40 67.50 21.91 16.54
N LEU A 41 68.06 22.88 17.30
CA LEU A 41 69.52 23.03 17.47
C LEU A 41 70.18 21.82 18.10
N ALA A 42 69.53 21.16 19.03
CA ALA A 42 70.01 19.92 19.64
C ALA A 42 69.89 18.68 18.72
N ALA A 43 68.83 18.58 17.96
CA ALA A 43 68.54 17.43 17.09
C ALA A 43 69.31 17.48 15.75
N ALA A 44 69.58 18.68 15.21
CA ALA A 44 70.16 18.81 13.89
C ALA A 44 71.59 18.23 13.84
N THR A 45 71.81 17.26 12.96
CA THR A 45 73.10 16.62 12.72
C THR A 45 73.95 17.37 11.69
N CYS A 46 73.29 18.02 10.72
CA CYS A 46 73.95 18.79 9.69
C CYS A 46 73.25 20.17 9.57
N LEU A 47 74.02 21.23 9.64
CA LEU A 47 73.57 22.59 9.36
C LEU A 47 74.39 23.14 8.20
N VAL A 48 73.73 23.94 7.35
CA VAL A 48 74.39 24.57 6.20
C VAL A 48 75.51 25.46 6.71
N PRO A 49 76.75 25.42 6.11
CA PRO A 49 77.82 26.28 6.44
C PRO A 49 77.41 27.76 6.39
N ASN A 50 77.95 28.59 7.31
CA ASN A 50 77.58 29.98 7.47
C ASN A 50 76.16 30.33 7.90
N ASN A 51 75.39 29.34 8.38
CA ASN A 51 74.03 29.58 8.93
C ASN A 51 74.18 30.21 10.34
N PRO A 52 73.44 31.31 10.66
CA PRO A 52 73.47 31.95 12.01
C PRO A 52 73.06 30.94 13.12
N HIS A 53 72.34 29.92 12.79
CA HIS A 53 71.98 28.87 13.74
C HIS A 53 73.14 28.00 14.17
N LEU A 54 74.26 27.94 13.38
CA LEU A 54 75.42 27.15 13.75
C LEU A 54 76.10 27.73 15.02
N ARG A 55 76.32 29.02 15.10
CA ARG A 55 76.86 29.69 16.28
C ARG A 55 75.99 29.59 17.51
N ASN A 56 74.69 29.64 17.32
CA ASN A 56 73.71 29.46 18.40
C ASN A 56 73.73 28.01 18.90
N ARG A 57 73.83 27.05 18.00
CA ARG A 57 74.01 25.64 18.35
C ARG A 57 75.24 25.37 19.20
N GLU A 58 76.40 25.83 18.77
CA GLU A 58 77.66 25.72 19.50
C GLU A 58 77.57 26.30 20.92
N LYS A 59 77.01 27.51 21.05
CA LYS A 59 76.75 28.12 22.35
C LYS A 59 75.81 27.31 23.24
N PHE A 60 74.72 26.84 22.67
CA PHE A 60 73.77 26.02 23.41
C PHE A 60 74.37 24.70 23.85
N LEU A 61 75.07 24.01 22.95
CA LEU A 61 75.76 22.74 23.27
C LEU A 61 76.92 22.88 24.24
N ALA A 62 77.62 24.04 24.27
CA ALA A 62 78.63 24.33 25.24
C ALA A 62 78.06 24.63 26.64
N SER A 63 76.85 25.21 26.71
CA SER A 63 76.22 25.55 27.99
C SER A 63 75.42 24.39 28.61
N MET A 64 74.89 23.51 27.78
CA MET A 64 74.10 22.30 28.18
C MET A 64 74.36 21.16 27.22
N GLY A 65 74.39 19.96 27.72
CA GLY A 65 74.51 18.75 26.87
C GLY A 65 73.30 18.57 25.96
N ARG A 66 73.53 17.93 24.82
CA ARG A 66 72.47 17.65 23.81
C ARG A 66 71.19 17.03 24.41
N ASP A 67 71.36 16.03 25.23
CA ASP A 67 70.22 15.29 25.83
C ASP A 67 69.47 16.13 26.86
N GLU A 68 70.18 17.00 27.58
CA GLU A 68 69.60 17.95 28.51
C GLU A 68 68.77 19.01 27.79
N ILE A 69 69.25 19.49 26.64
CA ILE A 69 68.47 20.43 25.79
C ILE A 69 67.22 19.74 25.25
N LEU A 70 67.33 18.54 24.71
CA LEU A 70 66.19 17.74 24.20
C LEU A 70 65.15 17.48 25.29
N GLN A 71 65.59 17.18 26.50
CA GLN A 71 64.73 16.96 27.64
C GLN A 71 64.03 18.25 28.08
N ARG A 72 64.76 19.35 28.27
CA ARG A 72 64.22 20.65 28.71
C ARG A 72 63.34 21.33 27.65
N SER A 73 63.56 21.04 26.37
CA SER A 73 62.74 21.53 25.28
C SER A 73 61.40 20.79 25.13
N GLY A 74 61.17 19.68 25.87
CA GLY A 74 60.01 18.85 25.74
C GLY A 74 60.08 17.87 24.56
N MET A 75 61.17 17.85 23.78
CA MET A 75 61.27 16.97 22.59
C MET A 75 61.29 15.48 22.97
N HIS A 76 61.96 15.13 24.09
CA HIS A 76 61.90 13.73 24.58
C HIS A 76 60.47 13.26 24.88
N ALA A 77 59.71 14.07 25.58
CA ALA A 77 58.31 13.76 25.88
C ALA A 77 57.49 13.62 24.59
N PHE A 78 57.71 14.51 23.60
CA PHE A 78 57.07 14.46 22.30
C PHE A 78 57.42 13.20 21.50
N LEU A 79 58.71 12.86 21.42
CA LEU A 79 59.18 11.64 20.73
C LEU A 79 58.70 10.38 21.43
N GLN A 80 58.63 10.38 22.75
CA GLN A 80 58.06 9.28 23.52
C GLN A 80 56.57 9.13 23.24
N PHE A 81 55.82 10.24 23.22
CA PHE A 81 54.42 10.25 22.84
C PHE A 81 54.20 9.73 21.40
N LEU A 82 54.99 10.22 20.44
CA LEU A 82 54.91 9.72 19.07
C LEU A 82 55.20 8.21 18.99
N ARG A 83 56.24 7.73 19.68
CA ARG A 83 56.63 6.33 19.65
C ARG A 83 55.60 5.44 20.34
N SER A 84 55.17 5.79 21.56
CA SER A 84 54.26 4.93 22.35
C SER A 84 52.82 5.07 21.89
N ASP A 85 52.34 6.27 21.71
CA ASP A 85 50.91 6.53 21.47
C ASP A 85 50.51 6.51 20.00
N LEU A 86 51.36 7.03 19.11
CA LEU A 86 51.05 7.04 17.67
C LEU A 86 51.62 5.83 16.97
N CYS A 87 52.95 5.53 17.10
CA CYS A 87 53.56 4.48 16.30
C CYS A 87 53.25 3.06 16.80
N GLN A 88 53.23 2.84 18.11
CA GLN A 88 52.96 1.48 18.66
C GLN A 88 51.48 1.13 18.68
N ASN A 89 50.61 2.13 18.90
CA ASN A 89 49.16 1.90 19.07
C ASN A 89 48.29 2.37 17.88
N PHE A 90 48.91 2.85 16.77
CA PHE A 90 48.16 3.45 15.68
C PHE A 90 47.13 2.51 15.06
N GLN A 91 47.48 1.23 14.87
CA GLN A 91 46.58 0.22 14.31
C GLN A 91 45.34 0.03 15.18
N THR A 92 45.51 -0.04 16.50
CA THR A 92 44.41 -0.15 17.46
C THR A 92 43.53 1.10 17.45
N LYS A 93 44.14 2.29 17.45
CA LYS A 93 43.42 3.56 17.41
C LYS A 93 42.62 3.74 16.10
N ILE A 94 43.22 3.38 14.95
CA ILE A 94 42.51 3.40 13.64
C ILE A 94 41.36 2.38 13.66
N ARG A 95 41.62 1.15 14.16
CA ARG A 95 40.54 0.14 14.27
C ARG A 95 39.40 0.64 15.14
N ASP A 96 39.68 1.17 16.32
CA ASP A 96 38.66 1.65 17.25
C ASP A 96 37.91 2.86 16.71
N ALA A 97 38.56 3.78 16.01
CA ALA A 97 37.92 4.88 15.30
C ALA A 97 37.00 4.38 14.19
N ASN A 98 37.43 3.39 13.42
CA ASN A 98 36.62 2.78 12.38
C ASN A 98 35.43 2.03 12.96
N ILE A 99 35.61 1.27 14.06
CA ILE A 99 34.51 0.62 14.78
C ILE A 99 33.47 1.65 15.26
N LYS A 100 33.93 2.78 15.86
CA LYS A 100 33.02 3.87 16.27
C LYS A 100 32.24 4.43 15.10
N LYS A 101 32.86 4.68 13.94
CA LYS A 101 32.19 5.14 12.73
C LYS A 101 31.16 4.15 12.23
N ILE A 102 31.51 2.85 12.15
CA ILE A 102 30.57 1.82 11.71
C ILE A 102 29.38 1.73 12.67
N ARG A 103 29.62 1.80 13.99
CA ARG A 103 28.54 1.82 14.99
C ARG A 103 27.60 3.01 14.82
N SER A 104 28.15 4.20 14.59
CA SER A 104 27.36 5.40 14.33
C SER A 104 26.51 5.22 13.07
N CYS A 105 27.12 4.78 11.96
CA CYS A 105 26.36 4.51 10.72
C CYS A 105 25.25 3.45 10.91
N LEU A 106 25.52 2.38 11.68
CA LEU A 106 24.49 1.39 11.99
C LEU A 106 23.37 1.97 12.85
N GLN A 107 23.71 2.80 13.85
CA GLN A 107 22.73 3.46 14.71
C GLN A 107 21.84 4.42 13.90
N ASP A 108 22.44 5.22 13.01
CA ASP A 108 21.71 6.12 12.13
C ASP A 108 20.80 5.32 11.19
N GLY A 109 21.31 4.23 10.61
CA GLY A 109 20.53 3.32 9.77
C GLY A 109 19.33 2.71 10.52
N ILE A 110 19.52 2.25 11.76
CA ILE A 110 18.44 1.74 12.60
C ILE A 110 17.37 2.79 12.85
N SER A 111 17.78 4.03 13.15
CA SER A 111 16.85 5.14 13.39
C SER A 111 16.00 5.44 12.14
N HIS A 112 16.60 5.45 10.96
CA HIS A 112 15.88 5.63 9.70
C HIS A 112 14.94 4.47 9.37
N LEU A 113 15.34 3.22 9.67
CA LEU A 113 14.48 2.06 9.50
C LEU A 113 13.24 2.12 10.41
N HIS A 114 13.40 2.56 11.67
CA HIS A 114 12.28 2.77 12.58
C HIS A 114 11.34 3.88 12.08
N GLN A 115 11.88 4.99 11.59
CA GLN A 115 11.07 6.05 11.00
C GLN A 115 10.29 5.55 9.77
N ALA A 116 10.94 4.82 8.87
CA ALA A 116 10.29 4.22 7.71
C ALA A 116 9.20 3.23 8.14
N ARG A 117 9.49 2.34 9.09
CA ARG A 117 8.52 1.40 9.69
C ARG A 117 7.27 2.13 10.20
N ASP A 118 7.46 3.23 10.95
CA ASP A 118 6.35 4.00 11.51
C ASP A 118 5.52 4.70 10.43
N ASN A 119 6.16 5.15 9.35
CA ASN A 119 5.47 5.72 8.21
C ASN A 119 4.64 4.65 7.47
N PHE A 120 5.17 3.45 7.25
CA PHE A 120 4.40 2.35 6.69
C PHE A 120 3.26 1.88 7.59
N ALA A 121 3.43 1.94 8.92
CA ALA A 121 2.35 1.67 9.86
C ALA A 121 1.19 2.68 9.73
N LYS A 122 1.52 3.97 9.63
CA LYS A 122 0.53 5.04 9.38
C LYS A 122 -0.13 4.91 8.02
N ALA A 123 0.65 4.56 6.99
CA ALA A 123 0.11 4.30 5.66
C ALA A 123 -0.88 3.13 5.67
N ALA A 124 -0.53 2.02 6.31
CA ALA A 124 -1.42 0.87 6.45
C ALA A 124 -2.75 1.26 7.12
N GLN A 125 -2.73 2.08 8.18
CA GLN A 125 -3.95 2.56 8.81
C GLN A 125 -4.83 3.39 7.85
N LYS A 126 -4.22 4.32 7.09
CA LYS A 126 -4.95 5.12 6.11
C LYS A 126 -5.51 4.27 4.98
N LEU A 127 -4.74 3.29 4.49
CA LEU A 127 -5.15 2.37 3.44
C LEU A 127 -6.30 1.46 3.91
N ASP A 128 -6.30 1.00 5.16
CA ASP A 128 -7.40 0.22 5.74
C ASP A 128 -8.72 1.02 5.76
N VAL A 129 -8.65 2.28 6.20
CA VAL A 129 -9.82 3.19 6.21
C VAL A 129 -10.34 3.43 4.79
N GLN A 130 -9.45 3.71 3.83
CA GLN A 130 -9.83 3.96 2.45
C GLN A 130 -10.45 2.72 1.79
N GLN A 131 -9.85 1.56 1.99
CA GLN A 131 -10.35 0.29 1.45
C GLN A 131 -11.73 -0.05 2.03
N LYS A 132 -11.93 0.11 3.35
CA LYS A 132 -13.24 -0.12 4.00
C LYS A 132 -14.29 0.86 3.50
N SER A 133 -13.93 2.12 3.33
CA SER A 133 -14.84 3.14 2.79
C SER A 133 -15.25 2.81 1.35
N ALA A 134 -14.31 2.48 0.48
CA ALA A 134 -14.60 2.12 -0.90
C ALA A 134 -15.43 0.83 -0.99
N SER A 135 -15.11 -0.19 -0.18
CA SER A 135 -15.90 -1.43 -0.10
C SER A 135 -17.33 -1.15 0.32
N SER A 136 -17.55 -0.32 1.36
CA SER A 136 -18.88 0.05 1.82
C SER A 136 -19.68 0.85 0.77
N GLN A 137 -19.01 1.72 0.01
CA GLN A 137 -19.65 2.45 -1.09
C GLN A 137 -20.10 1.50 -2.21
N ILE A 138 -19.26 0.52 -2.57
CA ILE A 138 -19.60 -0.51 -3.57
C ILE A 138 -20.78 -1.36 -3.09
N ASP A 139 -20.80 -1.77 -1.80
CA ASP A 139 -21.91 -2.53 -1.23
C ASP A 139 -23.24 -1.74 -1.24
N GLY A 140 -23.16 -0.46 -0.87
CA GLY A 140 -24.30 0.44 -0.92
C GLY A 140 -24.81 0.67 -2.34
N LEU A 141 -23.89 0.79 -3.30
CA LEU A 141 -24.23 0.93 -4.72
C LEU A 141 -24.90 -0.35 -5.25
N LEU A 142 -24.38 -1.54 -4.92
CA LEU A 142 -24.99 -2.81 -5.32
C LEU A 142 -26.41 -2.93 -4.76
N SER A 143 -26.58 -2.70 -3.46
CA SER A 143 -27.89 -2.81 -2.80
C SER A 143 -28.90 -1.82 -3.39
N GLY A 144 -28.48 -0.54 -3.60
CA GLY A 144 -29.31 0.46 -4.22
C GLY A 144 -29.70 0.13 -5.67
N THR A 145 -28.75 -0.41 -6.44
CA THR A 145 -28.98 -0.85 -7.82
C THR A 145 -29.93 -2.03 -7.89
N ALA A 146 -29.77 -3.04 -7.02
CA ALA A 146 -30.67 -4.18 -6.96
C ALA A 146 -32.10 -3.76 -6.62
N GLN A 147 -32.26 -2.85 -5.64
CA GLN A 147 -33.57 -2.33 -5.26
C GLN A 147 -34.22 -1.51 -6.37
N LYS A 148 -33.43 -0.63 -7.03
CA LYS A 148 -33.90 0.15 -8.17
C LYS A 148 -34.34 -0.73 -9.32
N LEU A 149 -33.51 -1.73 -9.68
CA LEU A 149 -33.82 -2.67 -10.75
C LEU A 149 -35.11 -3.46 -10.43
N LYS A 150 -35.25 -3.95 -9.20
CA LYS A 150 -36.46 -4.63 -8.75
C LYS A 150 -37.69 -3.75 -8.91
N SER A 151 -37.63 -2.50 -8.42
CA SER A 151 -38.75 -1.54 -8.54
C SER A 151 -39.11 -1.26 -10.00
N GLU A 152 -38.13 -0.90 -10.85
CA GLU A 152 -38.37 -0.59 -12.25
C GLU A 152 -38.95 -1.77 -13.03
N CYS A 153 -38.48 -3.00 -12.74
CA CYS A 153 -39.02 -4.22 -13.39
C CYS A 153 -40.45 -4.54 -12.93
N HIS A 154 -40.75 -4.36 -11.64
CA HIS A 154 -42.12 -4.54 -11.11
C HIS A 154 -43.10 -3.50 -11.68
N ASP A 155 -42.66 -2.22 -11.81
CA ASP A 155 -43.45 -1.17 -12.39
C ASP A 155 -43.75 -1.46 -13.87
N GLU A 156 -42.76 -1.98 -14.62
CA GLU A 156 -42.97 -2.39 -16.02
C GLU A 156 -43.98 -3.53 -16.13
N LEU A 157 -43.85 -4.57 -15.29
CA LEU A 157 -44.83 -5.68 -15.27
C LEU A 157 -46.22 -5.21 -14.89
N SER A 158 -46.35 -4.30 -13.93
CA SER A 158 -47.62 -3.74 -13.51
C SER A 158 -48.28 -2.92 -14.66
N GLY A 159 -47.45 -2.13 -15.37
CA GLY A 159 -47.91 -1.41 -16.56
C GLY A 159 -48.42 -2.34 -17.66
N LYS A 160 -47.64 -3.41 -17.96
CA LYS A 160 -48.06 -4.46 -18.93
C LYS A 160 -49.34 -5.17 -18.52
N LYS A 161 -49.46 -5.52 -17.21
CA LYS A 161 -50.66 -6.12 -16.66
C LYS A 161 -51.92 -5.26 -16.91
N SER A 162 -51.79 -4.00 -16.61
CA SER A 162 -52.88 -3.01 -16.79
C SER A 162 -53.26 -2.83 -18.26
N ALA A 163 -52.26 -2.71 -19.15
CA ALA A 163 -52.47 -2.59 -20.58
C ALA A 163 -53.15 -3.82 -21.19
N MET A 164 -52.66 -5.03 -20.81
CA MET A 164 -53.22 -6.31 -21.23
C MET A 164 -54.67 -6.45 -20.77
N ARG A 165 -54.96 -6.09 -19.51
CA ARG A 165 -56.34 -6.13 -18.98
C ARG A 165 -57.24 -5.22 -19.75
N SER A 166 -56.82 -3.99 -20.05
CA SER A 166 -57.62 -3.03 -20.85
C SER A 166 -57.93 -3.59 -22.24
N ALA A 167 -56.89 -4.06 -22.96
CA ALA A 167 -57.05 -4.62 -24.30
C ALA A 167 -58.02 -5.81 -24.34
N ILE A 168 -57.94 -6.71 -23.36
CA ILE A 168 -58.84 -7.88 -23.25
C ILE A 168 -60.27 -7.43 -22.93
N TYR A 169 -60.46 -6.45 -22.07
CA TYR A 169 -61.77 -5.94 -21.73
C TYR A 169 -62.44 -5.25 -22.94
N ASP A 170 -61.67 -4.44 -23.69
CA ASP A 170 -62.15 -3.81 -24.92
C ASP A 170 -62.58 -4.86 -25.96
N TYR A 171 -61.84 -5.96 -26.06
CA TYR A 171 -62.21 -7.10 -26.91
C TYR A 171 -63.49 -7.79 -26.46
N ILE A 172 -63.69 -8.00 -25.17
CA ILE A 172 -64.91 -8.62 -24.59
C ILE A 172 -66.15 -7.78 -24.89
N GLU A 173 -65.99 -6.42 -24.87
CA GLU A 173 -67.11 -5.53 -25.17
C GLU A 173 -67.64 -5.69 -26.59
N SER A 174 -66.84 -6.15 -27.54
CA SER A 174 -67.25 -6.43 -28.93
C SER A 174 -68.13 -7.68 -29.10
N ASP A 175 -68.50 -8.35 -28.01
CA ASP A 175 -69.42 -9.53 -27.94
C ASP A 175 -69.02 -10.70 -28.83
N GLN A 176 -67.72 -11.01 -28.83
CA GLN A 176 -67.10 -12.10 -29.60
C GLN A 176 -67.47 -13.49 -29.05
N SER A 177 -67.34 -14.54 -29.90
CA SER A 177 -67.53 -15.93 -29.45
C SER A 177 -66.52 -16.36 -28.39
N ASN A 178 -66.77 -17.40 -27.63
CA ASN A 178 -65.80 -17.91 -26.66
C ASN A 178 -64.54 -18.50 -27.32
N ASP A 179 -64.66 -19.01 -28.55
CA ASP A 179 -63.53 -19.55 -29.30
C ASP A 179 -62.62 -18.41 -29.78
N ASP A 180 -63.23 -17.32 -30.33
CA ASP A 180 -62.49 -16.11 -30.73
C ASP A 180 -61.87 -15.42 -29.52
N PHE A 181 -62.54 -15.35 -28.38
CA PHE A 181 -61.97 -14.81 -27.13
C PHE A 181 -60.73 -15.62 -26.66
N LYS A 182 -60.82 -16.95 -26.74
CA LYS A 182 -59.66 -17.81 -26.37
C LYS A 182 -58.51 -17.60 -27.30
N GLU A 183 -58.71 -17.52 -28.61
CA GLU A 183 -57.67 -17.24 -29.59
C GLU A 183 -57.01 -15.88 -29.34
N TYR A 184 -57.81 -14.84 -29.12
CA TYR A 184 -57.36 -13.50 -28.79
C TYR A 184 -56.53 -13.47 -27.49
N LEU A 185 -57.01 -14.06 -26.40
CA LEU A 185 -56.30 -14.18 -25.12
C LEU A 185 -54.96 -14.89 -25.26
N THR A 186 -54.91 -15.98 -26.05
CA THR A 186 -53.68 -16.69 -26.33
C THR A 186 -52.69 -15.84 -27.12
N GLY A 187 -53.19 -15.08 -28.12
CA GLY A 187 -52.34 -14.14 -28.88
C GLY A 187 -51.78 -13.02 -28.03
N GLU A 188 -52.58 -12.41 -27.13
CA GLU A 188 -52.13 -11.40 -26.19
C GLU A 188 -51.05 -11.92 -25.21
N ILE A 189 -51.21 -13.17 -24.73
CA ILE A 189 -50.20 -13.79 -23.87
C ILE A 189 -48.89 -14.03 -24.63
N GLU A 190 -48.94 -14.47 -25.90
CA GLU A 190 -47.72 -14.64 -26.72
C GLU A 190 -47.07 -13.31 -27.08
N ALA A 191 -47.86 -12.25 -27.34
CA ALA A 191 -47.33 -10.90 -27.55
C ALA A 191 -46.67 -10.33 -26.25
N LEU A 192 -47.31 -10.56 -25.10
CA LEU A 192 -46.76 -10.19 -23.79
C LEU A 192 -45.39 -10.82 -23.58
N LYS A 193 -45.24 -12.09 -23.88
CA LYS A 193 -44.00 -12.86 -23.78
C LYS A 193 -42.82 -12.14 -24.47
N THR A 194 -43.04 -11.71 -25.70
CA THR A 194 -42.01 -11.04 -26.48
C THR A 194 -41.72 -9.62 -25.97
N SER A 195 -42.77 -8.88 -25.61
CA SER A 195 -42.62 -7.48 -25.16
C SER A 195 -42.00 -7.38 -23.77
N VAL A 196 -42.38 -8.23 -22.82
CA VAL A 196 -41.81 -8.23 -21.46
C VAL A 196 -40.31 -8.54 -21.50
N GLY A 197 -39.90 -9.58 -22.24
CA GLY A 197 -38.48 -9.94 -22.36
C GLY A 197 -37.62 -8.77 -22.84
N ARG A 198 -38.06 -8.12 -23.93
CA ARG A 198 -37.32 -6.98 -24.51
C ARG A 198 -37.27 -5.77 -23.58
N ASP A 199 -38.40 -5.45 -22.94
CA ASP A 199 -38.51 -4.22 -22.14
C ASP A 199 -37.77 -4.39 -20.80
N LEU A 200 -37.80 -5.56 -20.18
CA LEU A 200 -36.94 -5.88 -19.02
C LEU A 200 -35.46 -5.88 -19.38
N GLU A 201 -35.10 -6.37 -20.57
CA GLU A 201 -33.74 -6.29 -21.09
C GLU A 201 -33.23 -4.87 -21.16
N ALA A 202 -33.99 -3.97 -21.75
CA ALA A 202 -33.61 -2.57 -21.87
C ALA A 202 -33.45 -1.89 -20.49
N ARG A 203 -34.34 -2.20 -19.53
CA ARG A 203 -34.24 -1.68 -18.15
C ARG A 203 -32.97 -2.19 -17.46
N PHE A 204 -32.74 -3.48 -17.53
CA PHE A 204 -31.54 -4.09 -16.94
C PHE A 204 -30.26 -3.48 -17.52
N ALA A 205 -30.16 -3.39 -18.85
CA ALA A 205 -28.98 -2.80 -19.50
C ALA A 205 -28.72 -1.36 -19.05
N THR A 206 -29.77 -0.55 -18.90
CA THR A 206 -29.68 0.85 -18.47
C THR A 206 -29.21 0.96 -17.02
N VAL A 207 -29.87 0.24 -16.10
CA VAL A 207 -29.54 0.29 -14.67
C VAL A 207 -28.16 -0.28 -14.40
N PHE A 208 -27.81 -1.36 -15.11
CA PHE A 208 -26.51 -1.99 -14.95
C PHE A 208 -25.35 -1.16 -15.49
N LYS A 209 -25.56 -0.45 -16.60
CA LYS A 209 -24.57 0.51 -17.10
C LYS A 209 -24.29 1.60 -16.06
N SER A 210 -25.32 2.18 -15.45
CA SER A 210 -25.15 3.18 -14.39
C SER A 210 -24.36 2.61 -13.22
N PHE A 211 -24.66 1.37 -12.79
CA PHE A 211 -23.89 0.66 -11.75
C PHE A 211 -22.41 0.55 -12.12
N THR A 212 -22.10 0.12 -13.34
CA THR A 212 -20.73 -0.07 -13.78
C THR A 212 -19.95 1.24 -13.78
N ASP A 213 -20.55 2.30 -14.33
CA ASP A 213 -19.93 3.63 -14.41
C ASP A 213 -19.65 4.23 -13.02
N GLU A 214 -20.58 4.04 -12.07
CA GLU A 214 -20.43 4.51 -10.68
C GLU A 214 -19.40 3.65 -9.91
N ALA A 215 -19.40 2.34 -10.08
CA ALA A 215 -18.41 1.45 -9.48
C ALA A 215 -16.99 1.74 -9.98
N GLU A 216 -16.83 2.00 -11.27
CA GLU A 216 -15.57 2.44 -11.87
C GLU A 216 -15.06 3.73 -11.21
N THR A 217 -15.93 4.71 -11.03
CA THR A 217 -15.60 5.98 -10.38
C THR A 217 -15.09 5.76 -8.95
N ILE A 218 -15.74 4.88 -8.16
CA ILE A 218 -15.32 4.55 -6.80
C ILE A 218 -13.95 3.88 -6.80
N ILE A 219 -13.70 2.94 -7.71
CA ILE A 219 -12.44 2.21 -7.82
C ILE A 219 -11.30 3.14 -8.23
N GLN A 220 -11.50 3.99 -9.23
CA GLN A 220 -10.50 4.96 -9.69
C GLN A 220 -10.14 5.96 -8.60
N LYS A 221 -11.13 6.48 -7.86
CA LYS A 221 -10.90 7.37 -6.72
C LYS A 221 -10.10 6.68 -5.62
N ASN A 222 -10.44 5.43 -5.28
CA ASN A 222 -9.69 4.66 -4.31
C ASN A 222 -8.24 4.45 -4.75
N GLN A 223 -7.99 4.13 -6.01
CA GLN A 223 -6.65 3.95 -6.56
C GLN A 223 -5.82 5.24 -6.50
N SER A 224 -6.41 6.38 -6.84
CA SER A 224 -5.75 7.69 -6.73
C SER A 224 -5.32 7.97 -5.29
N ASN A 225 -6.20 7.74 -4.32
CA ASN A 225 -5.92 7.93 -2.90
C ASN A 225 -4.82 6.97 -2.40
N VAL A 226 -4.84 5.71 -2.83
CA VAL A 226 -3.80 4.71 -2.53
C VAL A 226 -2.44 5.16 -3.07
N SER A 227 -2.40 5.60 -4.32
CA SER A 227 -1.16 6.10 -4.95
C SER A 227 -0.60 7.31 -4.21
N GLU A 228 -1.43 8.24 -3.79
CA GLU A 228 -1.03 9.41 -3.01
C GLU A 228 -0.44 9.01 -1.65
N ILE A 229 -1.13 8.13 -0.90
CA ILE A 229 -0.66 7.65 0.41
C ILE A 229 0.71 6.97 0.28
N LEU A 230 0.88 6.10 -0.71
CA LEU A 230 2.13 5.38 -0.93
C LEU A 230 3.26 6.30 -1.39
N HIS A 231 2.97 7.26 -2.27
CA HIS A 231 3.95 8.25 -2.72
C HIS A 231 4.56 9.03 -1.55
N TYR A 232 3.74 9.56 -0.66
CA TYR A 232 4.22 10.25 0.54
C TYR A 232 4.97 9.32 1.49
N THR A 233 4.53 8.08 1.63
CA THR A 233 5.14 7.11 2.54
C THR A 233 6.55 6.71 2.11
N ILE A 234 6.78 6.56 0.81
CA ILE A 234 8.07 6.13 0.24
C ILE A 234 9.05 7.30 0.17
N ASN A 235 8.61 8.47 -0.24
CA ASN A 235 9.52 9.59 -0.51
C ASN A 235 10.02 10.30 0.76
N ASP A 236 9.23 10.34 1.83
CA ASP A 236 9.55 11.09 3.05
C ASP A 236 10.75 10.51 3.85
N PRO A 237 10.81 9.21 4.19
CA PRO A 237 11.87 8.67 5.05
C PRO A 237 13.23 8.52 4.34
N PHE A 238 13.26 8.43 3.02
CA PHE A 238 14.49 8.21 2.24
C PHE A 238 15.06 9.47 1.63
N SER A 239 14.32 10.58 1.61
CA SER A 239 14.78 11.88 1.09
C SER A 239 16.00 12.45 1.84
N SER A 240 16.10 12.17 3.14
CA SER A 240 17.21 12.65 3.99
C SER A 240 18.49 11.84 3.84
N LEU A 241 18.43 10.59 3.37
CA LEU A 241 19.57 9.69 3.30
C LEU A 241 20.47 9.92 2.08
N LYS A 242 20.07 10.75 1.07
CA LYS A 242 20.76 10.88 -0.23
C LYS A 242 21.19 9.53 -0.83
N LEU A 243 20.66 8.45 -0.31
CA LEU A 243 20.78 7.15 -0.90
C LEU A 243 19.84 7.17 -2.10
N SER A 244 20.43 7.29 -3.29
CA SER A 244 19.78 6.86 -4.50
C SER A 244 19.57 5.35 -4.38
N PHE A 245 18.59 4.95 -3.55
CA PHE A 245 17.95 3.68 -3.80
C PHE A 245 17.36 3.85 -5.18
N ASN A 246 17.99 3.21 -6.14
CA ASN A 246 17.35 2.89 -7.40
C ASN A 246 16.22 1.94 -7.01
N THR A 247 15.21 2.52 -6.34
CA THR A 247 13.96 1.87 -6.08
C THR A 247 13.22 1.85 -7.41
N ASP A 248 13.61 0.93 -8.27
CA ASP A 248 12.65 0.21 -9.10
C ASP A 248 11.68 -0.57 -8.18
N PHE A 249 11.36 0.02 -7.04
CA PHE A 249 10.17 -0.27 -6.29
C PHE A 249 9.01 0.36 -7.07
N THR A 250 8.82 -0.11 -8.30
CA THR A 250 7.50 -0.15 -8.87
C THR A 250 6.72 -1.04 -7.88
N MET A 251 6.25 -0.44 -6.79
CA MET A 251 5.03 -0.91 -6.17
C MET A 251 4.00 -0.79 -7.29
N SER A 252 3.99 -1.78 -8.16
CA SER A 252 2.81 -2.12 -8.92
C SER A 252 1.74 -2.05 -7.85
N ASN A 253 0.81 -1.10 -7.95
CA ASN A 253 -0.24 -0.90 -6.96
C ASN A 253 -1.06 -2.19 -6.75
N GLY A 254 -0.62 -3.32 -7.32
CA GLY A 254 -1.22 -4.65 -7.24
C GLY A 254 -2.65 -4.71 -7.77
N VAL A 255 -3.24 -3.53 -7.97
CA VAL A 255 -4.61 -3.35 -8.40
C VAL A 255 -4.60 -3.05 -9.89
N ASN A 256 -4.83 -4.06 -10.69
CA ASN A 256 -5.08 -3.89 -12.12
C ASN A 256 -6.51 -3.35 -12.29
N VAL A 257 -6.67 -2.01 -12.29
CA VAL A 257 -7.97 -1.35 -12.45
C VAL A 257 -8.67 -1.76 -13.74
N VAL A 258 -7.92 -1.89 -14.84
CA VAL A 258 -8.46 -2.37 -16.12
C VAL A 258 -8.97 -3.81 -15.98
N GLY A 259 -8.25 -4.67 -15.26
CA GLY A 259 -8.69 -6.01 -14.93
C GLY A 259 -9.90 -6.04 -14.00
N LEU A 260 -9.99 -5.13 -13.02
CA LEU A 260 -11.13 -4.99 -12.13
C LEU A 260 -12.40 -4.53 -12.85
N ILE A 261 -12.27 -3.53 -13.70
CA ILE A 261 -13.38 -3.03 -14.52
C ILE A 261 -13.82 -4.10 -15.52
N SER A 262 -12.88 -4.82 -16.13
CA SER A 262 -13.21 -5.93 -17.04
C SER A 262 -13.86 -7.12 -16.32
N THR A 263 -13.51 -7.41 -15.06
CA THR A 263 -14.19 -8.42 -14.24
C THR A 263 -15.59 -8.00 -13.85
N LEU A 264 -15.81 -6.73 -13.52
CA LEU A 264 -17.16 -6.19 -13.29
C LEU A 264 -18.00 -6.22 -14.56
N GLY A 265 -17.46 -5.77 -15.69
CA GLY A 265 -18.12 -5.85 -16.99
C GLY A 265 -18.35 -7.30 -17.45
N GLY A 266 -17.38 -8.18 -17.19
CA GLY A 266 -17.51 -9.62 -17.48
C GLY A 266 -18.53 -10.32 -16.58
N ALA A 267 -18.57 -10.02 -15.28
CA ALA A 267 -19.59 -10.53 -14.37
C ALA A 267 -20.99 -10.04 -14.76
N ALA A 268 -21.11 -8.78 -15.17
CA ALA A 268 -22.32 -8.23 -15.72
C ALA A 268 -22.79 -8.98 -16.98
N ALA A 269 -21.87 -9.19 -17.90
CA ALA A 269 -22.16 -9.95 -19.12
C ALA A 269 -22.55 -11.40 -18.82
N LEU A 270 -21.92 -12.03 -17.82
CA LEU A 270 -22.25 -13.40 -17.38
C LEU A 270 -23.60 -13.45 -16.66
N VAL A 271 -23.90 -12.49 -15.80
CA VAL A 271 -25.22 -12.34 -15.17
C VAL A 271 -26.27 -12.10 -16.24
N TRP A 272 -25.98 -11.23 -17.20
CA TRP A 272 -26.82 -10.97 -18.34
C TRP A 272 -26.98 -12.21 -19.23
N ALA A 273 -25.91 -12.90 -19.58
CA ALA A 273 -25.97 -14.13 -20.34
C ALA A 273 -26.73 -15.23 -19.58
N SER A 274 -26.66 -15.29 -18.25
CA SER A 274 -27.43 -16.25 -17.45
C SER A 274 -28.89 -15.82 -17.30
N PHE A 275 -29.17 -14.52 -17.28
CA PHE A 275 -30.53 -13.96 -17.31
C PHE A 275 -31.19 -14.18 -18.70
N LEU A 276 -30.44 -13.96 -19.79
CA LEU A 276 -30.89 -14.26 -21.15
C LEU A 276 -30.77 -15.74 -21.49
N GLY A 277 -29.74 -16.44 -21.01
CA GLY A 277 -29.49 -17.85 -21.30
C GLY A 277 -30.44 -18.82 -20.61
N SER A 278 -31.14 -18.39 -19.55
CA SER A 278 -32.34 -19.06 -19.04
C SER A 278 -33.55 -18.87 -19.94
N ASN A 279 -33.31 -18.38 -21.17
CA ASN A 279 -34.28 -18.24 -22.25
C ASN A 279 -35.52 -17.45 -21.79
N PRO A 280 -35.58 -16.07 -22.02
CA PRO A 280 -36.80 -15.33 -21.72
C PRO A 280 -38.02 -15.89 -22.44
N VAL A 281 -37.78 -16.61 -23.56
CA VAL A 281 -38.75 -17.50 -24.21
C VAL A 281 -39.12 -18.69 -23.31
N GLY A 282 -38.23 -19.23 -22.50
CA GLY A 282 -38.48 -20.27 -21.52
C GLY A 282 -39.31 -19.84 -20.31
N TRP A 283 -39.08 -18.61 -19.82
CA TRP A 283 -39.86 -18.04 -18.72
C TRP A 283 -41.34 -17.95 -19.07
N THR A 284 -41.56 -17.26 -20.17
CA THR A 284 -42.91 -17.02 -20.67
C THR A 284 -43.56 -18.32 -21.14
N THR A 285 -42.79 -19.28 -21.67
CA THR A 285 -43.33 -20.61 -22.04
C THR A 285 -43.79 -21.36 -20.80
N ALA A 286 -43.05 -21.35 -19.68
CA ALA A 286 -43.47 -21.99 -18.44
C ALA A 286 -44.71 -21.30 -17.83
N ALA A 287 -44.78 -19.97 -17.85
CA ALA A 287 -45.96 -19.22 -17.41
C ALA A 287 -47.15 -19.46 -18.32
N VAL A 288 -46.96 -19.53 -19.63
CA VAL A 288 -47.99 -19.77 -20.63
C VAL A 288 -48.51 -21.23 -20.61
N ILE A 289 -47.63 -22.21 -20.42
CA ILE A 289 -48.05 -23.61 -20.25
C ILE A 289 -48.93 -23.76 -18.98
N GLY A 290 -48.55 -23.08 -17.89
CA GLY A 290 -49.40 -23.01 -16.69
C GLY A 290 -50.76 -22.35 -16.95
N ALA A 291 -50.78 -21.24 -17.71
CA ALA A 291 -51.99 -20.52 -18.08
C ALA A 291 -52.85 -21.25 -19.13
N GLY A 292 -52.21 -21.94 -20.09
CA GLY A 292 -52.94 -22.76 -21.10
C GLY A 292 -53.81 -23.87 -20.51
N GLY A 293 -53.33 -24.47 -19.42
CA GLY A 293 -54.09 -25.47 -18.65
C GLY A 293 -55.35 -24.89 -17.99
N LEU A 294 -55.32 -23.60 -17.63
CA LEU A 294 -56.42 -22.90 -16.98
C LEU A 294 -57.47 -22.43 -17.98
N VAL A 295 -57.07 -21.98 -19.17
CA VAL A 295 -57.99 -21.64 -20.28
C VAL A 295 -58.82 -22.86 -20.69
N PHE A 296 -58.23 -24.09 -20.60
CA PHE A 296 -58.91 -25.32 -20.90
C PHE A 296 -59.97 -25.71 -19.84
N SER A 297 -59.77 -25.41 -18.57
CA SER A 297 -60.72 -25.67 -17.48
C SER A 297 -61.96 -24.76 -17.56
N PHE A 298 -61.79 -23.59 -18.06
CA PHE A 298 -62.88 -22.62 -18.27
C PHE A 298 -63.87 -23.04 -19.37
N TYR A 299 -63.37 -23.63 -20.47
CA TYR A 299 -64.22 -24.10 -21.59
C TYR A 299 -65.30 -25.07 -21.17
N LYS A 300 -65.10 -25.85 -20.13
CA LYS A 300 -66.10 -26.80 -19.62
C LYS A 300 -67.26 -26.11 -18.87
N ALA A 301 -67.03 -24.95 -18.28
CA ALA A 301 -67.99 -24.27 -17.42
C ALA A 301 -68.97 -23.33 -18.20
N VAL A 302 -68.53 -22.78 -19.35
CA VAL A 302 -69.25 -21.68 -20.06
C VAL A 302 -70.23 -22.18 -21.14
N ARG A 303 -70.34 -23.50 -21.39
CA ARG A 303 -71.10 -24.08 -22.52
C ARG A 303 -72.63 -23.91 -22.45
N SER A 304 -73.23 -23.29 -21.42
CA SER A 304 -74.68 -23.36 -21.20
C SER A 304 -75.39 -22.01 -20.91
N PHE A 305 -74.84 -20.83 -21.21
CA PHE A 305 -75.50 -19.57 -20.83
C PHE A 305 -75.89 -18.69 -22.02
N PHE A 306 -77.11 -18.20 -22.00
CA PHE A 306 -77.83 -17.55 -23.12
C PHE A 306 -77.92 -16.01 -23.05
N SER A 307 -77.33 -15.33 -22.02
CA SER A 307 -77.37 -13.84 -21.98
C SER A 307 -75.97 -13.27 -22.27
N SER A 308 -75.91 -12.24 -23.17
CA SER A 308 -74.66 -11.57 -23.56
C SER A 308 -73.95 -10.98 -22.35
N ASP A 309 -74.64 -10.33 -21.43
CA ASP A 309 -74.07 -9.68 -20.26
C ASP A 309 -73.43 -10.68 -19.30
N TYR A 310 -74.08 -11.78 -19.04
CA TYR A 310 -73.56 -12.84 -18.19
C TYR A 310 -72.28 -13.50 -18.82
N LYS A 311 -72.28 -13.68 -20.14
CA LYS A 311 -71.17 -14.19 -20.90
C LYS A 311 -69.98 -13.26 -20.79
N LYS A 312 -70.16 -11.93 -20.98
CA LYS A 312 -69.09 -10.91 -20.82
C LYS A 312 -68.54 -10.89 -19.40
N GLU A 313 -69.42 -10.98 -18.40
CA GLU A 313 -68.96 -11.05 -16.98
C GLU A 313 -68.10 -12.28 -16.70
N GLN A 314 -68.45 -13.43 -17.20
CA GLN A 314 -67.69 -14.67 -17.06
C GLN A 314 -66.36 -14.57 -17.84
N GLN A 315 -66.34 -14.00 -19.02
CA GLN A 315 -65.14 -13.76 -19.80
C GLN A 315 -64.20 -12.82 -19.06
N ARG A 316 -64.67 -11.71 -18.48
CA ARG A 316 -63.89 -10.77 -17.67
C ARG A 316 -63.30 -11.49 -16.43
N LYS A 317 -64.11 -12.24 -15.68
CA LYS A 317 -63.62 -12.99 -14.51
C LYS A 317 -62.53 -13.95 -14.88
N SER A 318 -62.73 -14.72 -15.97
CA SER A 318 -61.72 -15.66 -16.45
C SER A 318 -60.43 -14.93 -16.93
N ALA A 319 -60.59 -13.81 -17.61
CA ALA A 319 -59.45 -12.99 -18.02
C ALA A 319 -58.65 -12.52 -16.81
N ASP A 320 -59.30 -11.98 -15.79
CA ASP A 320 -58.65 -11.53 -14.56
C ASP A 320 -57.93 -12.63 -13.84
N GLU A 321 -58.53 -13.80 -13.66
CA GLU A 321 -57.91 -14.94 -13.03
C GLU A 321 -56.64 -15.42 -13.79
N ASN A 322 -56.70 -15.45 -15.13
CA ASN A 322 -55.57 -15.82 -15.96
C ASN A 322 -54.47 -14.75 -15.98
N ILE A 323 -54.84 -13.49 -16.14
CA ILE A 323 -53.87 -12.37 -16.06
C ILE A 323 -53.16 -12.37 -14.73
N GLU A 324 -53.92 -12.51 -13.62
CA GLU A 324 -53.31 -12.52 -12.27
C GLU A 324 -52.30 -13.63 -12.13
N LYS A 325 -52.62 -14.87 -12.49
CA LYS A 325 -51.74 -16.03 -12.40
C LYS A 325 -50.49 -15.93 -13.30
N VAL A 326 -50.63 -15.37 -14.52
CA VAL A 326 -49.50 -15.14 -15.42
C VAL A 326 -48.55 -14.13 -14.83
N PHE A 327 -49.09 -12.98 -14.34
CA PHE A 327 -48.23 -11.94 -13.78
C PHE A 327 -47.66 -12.31 -12.41
N GLU A 328 -48.38 -13.04 -11.57
CA GLU A 328 -47.86 -13.63 -10.33
C GLU A 328 -46.64 -14.52 -10.64
N LYS A 329 -46.77 -15.40 -11.62
CA LYS A 329 -45.68 -16.30 -12.03
C LYS A 329 -44.50 -15.53 -12.64
N LEU A 330 -44.75 -14.53 -13.47
CA LEU A 330 -43.71 -13.67 -14.03
C LEU A 330 -42.97 -12.90 -12.93
N THR A 331 -43.68 -12.40 -11.94
CA THR A 331 -43.09 -11.67 -10.79
C THR A 331 -42.22 -12.62 -9.94
N GLU A 332 -42.72 -13.83 -9.62
CA GLU A 332 -41.93 -14.82 -8.87
C GLU A 332 -40.63 -15.20 -9.60
N MET A 333 -40.73 -15.43 -10.92
CA MET A 333 -39.56 -15.76 -11.74
C MET A 333 -38.58 -14.57 -11.85
N LEU A 334 -39.10 -13.35 -12.00
CA LEU A 334 -38.29 -12.12 -12.01
C LEU A 334 -37.51 -11.96 -10.69
N ASP A 335 -38.19 -12.07 -9.56
CA ASP A 335 -37.57 -11.93 -8.24
C ASP A 335 -36.47 -12.99 -8.03
N GLY A 336 -36.71 -14.24 -8.34
CA GLY A 336 -35.73 -15.33 -8.24
C GLY A 336 -34.49 -15.09 -9.14
N ASN A 337 -34.69 -14.52 -10.33
CA ASN A 337 -33.57 -14.21 -11.23
C ASN A 337 -32.78 -12.98 -10.78
N LEU A 338 -33.46 -11.95 -10.26
CA LEU A 338 -32.81 -10.78 -9.69
C LEU A 338 -31.96 -11.13 -8.48
N GLU A 339 -32.46 -12.02 -7.62
CA GLU A 339 -31.71 -12.54 -6.46
C GLU A 339 -30.46 -13.31 -6.91
N SER A 340 -30.62 -14.23 -7.87
CA SER A 340 -29.49 -14.96 -8.46
C SER A 340 -28.46 -14.05 -9.12
N ALA A 341 -28.93 -13.01 -9.85
CA ALA A 341 -28.07 -12.01 -10.47
C ALA A 341 -27.29 -11.21 -9.42
N SER A 342 -27.96 -10.77 -8.37
CA SER A 342 -27.35 -10.03 -7.26
C SER A 342 -26.25 -10.86 -6.58
N ALA A 343 -26.49 -12.12 -6.30
CA ALA A 343 -25.51 -13.02 -5.69
C ALA A 343 -24.24 -13.20 -6.54
N LYS A 344 -24.40 -13.34 -7.86
CA LYS A 344 -23.25 -13.45 -8.78
C LYS A 344 -22.42 -12.16 -8.87
N ILE A 345 -23.10 -11.00 -8.85
CA ILE A 345 -22.41 -9.69 -8.81
C ILE A 345 -21.66 -9.56 -7.49
N GLU A 346 -22.25 -9.96 -6.38
CA GLU A 346 -21.60 -9.94 -5.06
C GLU A 346 -20.34 -10.79 -5.03
N GLU A 347 -20.37 -12.00 -5.62
CA GLU A 347 -19.21 -12.88 -5.75
C GLU A 347 -18.08 -12.21 -6.57
N ALA A 348 -18.43 -11.57 -7.70
CA ALA A 348 -17.47 -10.84 -8.52
C ALA A 348 -16.88 -9.62 -7.76
N LEU A 349 -17.71 -8.89 -7.02
CA LEU A 349 -17.28 -7.78 -6.18
C LEU A 349 -16.38 -8.23 -5.04
N HIS A 350 -16.56 -9.43 -4.50
CA HIS A 350 -15.68 -9.99 -3.47
C HIS A 350 -14.22 -10.08 -3.96
N SER A 351 -14.02 -10.56 -5.18
CA SER A 351 -12.69 -10.58 -5.82
C SER A 351 -12.10 -9.17 -5.93
N THR A 352 -12.90 -8.22 -6.38
CA THR A 352 -12.51 -6.80 -6.50
C THR A 352 -12.07 -6.21 -5.15
N LYS A 353 -12.87 -6.40 -4.11
CA LYS A 353 -12.57 -5.95 -2.74
C LYS A 353 -11.28 -6.58 -2.19
N THR A 354 -11.05 -7.85 -2.48
CA THR A 354 -9.82 -8.56 -2.10
C THR A 354 -8.60 -7.93 -2.76
N GLN A 355 -8.68 -7.61 -4.05
CA GLN A 355 -7.58 -6.92 -4.75
C GLN A 355 -7.34 -5.50 -4.22
N MET A 356 -8.38 -4.76 -3.88
CA MET A 356 -8.27 -3.43 -3.26
C MET A 356 -7.57 -3.46 -1.89
N ARG A 357 -7.50 -4.61 -1.23
CA ARG A 357 -6.81 -4.81 0.05
C ARG A 357 -5.30 -5.03 -0.08
N ILE A 358 -4.80 -5.41 -1.25
CA ILE A 358 -3.39 -5.71 -1.48
C ILE A 358 -2.44 -4.61 -1.01
N PRO A 359 -2.65 -3.30 -1.30
CA PRO A 359 -1.76 -2.24 -0.83
C PRO A 359 -1.65 -2.14 0.68
N TYR A 360 -2.74 -2.38 1.41
CA TYR A 360 -2.75 -2.46 2.86
C TYR A 360 -1.87 -3.60 3.37
N GLU A 361 -2.03 -4.81 2.84
CA GLU A 361 -1.26 -5.99 3.22
C GLU A 361 0.23 -5.83 2.89
N GLN A 362 0.54 -5.26 1.73
CA GLN A 362 1.92 -4.95 1.34
C GLN A 362 2.56 -3.95 2.30
N SER A 363 1.84 -2.91 2.72
CA SER A 363 2.33 -1.94 3.69
C SER A 363 2.61 -2.57 5.07
N LEU A 364 1.77 -3.50 5.53
CA LEU A 364 2.01 -4.26 6.75
C LEU A 364 3.23 -5.17 6.63
N ASN A 365 3.37 -5.89 5.52
CA ASN A 365 4.51 -6.78 5.28
C ASN A 365 5.82 -5.99 5.22
N THR A 366 5.81 -4.81 4.58
CA THR A 366 6.96 -3.90 4.54
C THR A 366 7.34 -3.41 5.94
N LYS A 367 6.36 -3.02 6.76
CA LYS A 367 6.58 -2.66 8.16
C LYS A 367 7.30 -3.78 8.93
N VAL A 368 6.85 -5.03 8.79
CA VAL A 368 7.46 -6.19 9.47
C VAL A 368 8.89 -6.41 8.97
N ALA A 369 9.13 -6.36 7.66
CA ALA A 369 10.45 -6.53 7.08
C ALA A 369 11.45 -5.45 7.56
N LEU A 370 11.01 -4.19 7.66
CA LEU A 370 11.84 -3.10 8.18
C LEU A 370 12.24 -3.32 9.65
N GLU A 371 11.32 -3.81 10.49
CA GLU A 371 11.59 -4.15 11.88
C GLU A 371 12.62 -5.28 11.98
N GLU A 372 12.49 -6.34 11.18
CA GLU A 372 13.45 -7.44 11.15
C GLU A 372 14.86 -6.98 10.74
N ILE A 373 14.95 -6.09 9.74
CA ILE A 373 16.23 -5.51 9.31
C ILE A 373 16.83 -4.68 10.44
N ALA A 374 16.04 -3.83 11.11
CA ALA A 374 16.49 -3.01 12.23
C ALA A 374 17.05 -3.88 13.38
N VAL A 375 16.36 -4.96 13.72
CA VAL A 375 16.81 -5.93 14.75
C VAL A 375 18.14 -6.58 14.35
N LYS A 376 18.29 -7.01 13.08
CA LYS A 376 19.54 -7.58 12.57
C LYS A 376 20.69 -6.58 12.62
N MET A 377 20.46 -5.32 12.22
CA MET A 377 21.46 -4.24 12.31
C MET A 377 21.84 -3.93 13.76
N ALA A 378 20.90 -3.91 14.68
CA ALA A 378 21.16 -3.73 16.11
C ALA A 378 22.05 -4.89 16.66
N SER A 379 21.74 -6.12 16.29
CA SER A 379 22.58 -7.28 16.65
C SER A 379 24.01 -7.17 16.11
N LEU A 380 24.18 -6.69 14.87
CA LEU A 380 25.52 -6.45 14.28
C LEU A 380 26.26 -5.33 15.02
N ARG A 381 25.59 -4.21 15.33
CA ARG A 381 26.16 -3.10 16.11
C ARG A 381 26.67 -3.61 17.48
N ASP A 382 25.88 -4.42 18.15
CA ASP A 382 26.20 -4.93 19.49
C ASP A 382 27.34 -5.94 19.46
N LYS A 383 27.47 -6.78 18.43
CA LYS A 383 28.59 -7.66 18.20
C LYS A 383 29.92 -6.92 17.97
N LEU A 384 29.89 -5.72 17.39
CA LEU A 384 31.07 -4.88 17.23
C LEU A 384 31.60 -4.35 18.58
N VAL A 385 30.77 -4.25 19.61
CA VAL A 385 31.17 -3.83 20.96
C VAL A 385 31.80 -4.96 21.75
N SER A 386 31.30 -6.15 21.56
CA SER A 386 31.58 -7.31 22.41
C SER A 386 32.85 -8.08 22.04
N LYS A 387 33.60 -7.67 21.00
CA LYS A 387 34.84 -8.33 20.66
C LYS A 387 36.01 -7.67 21.43
N PRO A 388 36.50 -8.26 22.56
CA PRO A 388 37.64 -7.74 23.27
C PRO A 388 38.86 -7.70 22.33
N ALA A 389 39.69 -6.67 22.48
CA ALA A 389 40.96 -6.62 21.77
C ALA A 389 41.71 -7.94 21.99
N SER A 390 41.88 -8.69 20.92
CA SER A 390 42.75 -9.89 20.99
C SER A 390 44.12 -9.44 21.49
N THR A 391 44.40 -9.77 22.73
CA THR A 391 45.71 -9.68 23.31
C THR A 391 46.70 -10.51 22.49
N ALA A 392 47.88 -9.88 22.25
CA ALA A 392 49.11 -10.47 21.72
C ALA A 392 49.28 -10.43 20.18
N ALA A 393 49.85 -9.33 19.74
CA ALA A 393 50.89 -9.47 18.72
C ALA A 393 52.14 -10.11 19.39
N PRO A 394 52.81 -11.09 18.78
CA PRO A 394 54.04 -11.60 19.30
C PRO A 394 55.09 -10.50 19.28
N THR A 395 55.74 -10.31 20.43
CA THR A 395 56.93 -9.48 20.57
C THR A 395 57.96 -9.96 19.54
N PRO A 396 58.47 -9.13 18.64
CA PRO A 396 59.64 -9.51 17.87
C PRO A 396 60.83 -9.55 18.84
N THR A 397 61.35 -10.71 19.09
CA THR A 397 62.64 -10.94 19.72
C THR A 397 63.69 -10.21 18.89
N THR A 398 64.19 -9.12 19.42
CA THR A 398 65.37 -8.43 18.86
C THR A 398 66.61 -9.12 19.37
N GLU A 399 66.99 -10.18 18.70
CA GLU A 399 68.37 -10.69 18.69
C GLU A 399 68.80 -10.69 17.23
N ALA A 400 69.63 -9.75 16.87
CA ALA A 400 70.68 -9.84 15.85
C ALA A 400 71.47 -8.54 15.85
N ALA A 401 72.55 -8.53 16.65
CA ALA A 401 73.91 -8.50 16.14
C ALA A 401 74.30 -7.16 15.42
N ILE A 402 74.98 -6.39 16.20
CA ILE A 402 75.98 -5.41 15.75
C ILE A 402 77.22 -6.24 15.27
N ALA A 403 77.56 -6.12 14.01
CA ALA A 403 78.89 -6.25 13.48
C ALA A 403 79.12 -5.08 12.51
#